data_61fbe2d607f60f9dce64133d05512f97
#
_entry.id   61fbe2d607f60f9dce64133d05512f97
#
_cell.length_a   1.000
_cell.length_b   1.000
_cell.length_c   1.000
_cell.angle_alpha   90.00
_cell.angle_beta   90.00
_cell.angle_gamma   90.00
#
_symmetry.space_group_name_H-M   'P 1'
#
loop_
_entity.id
_entity.type
_entity.pdbx_description
1 polymer ?
#
loop_
_entity_poly.entity_id
_entity_poly.type
_entity_poly.pdbx_seq_one_letter_code
_entity_poly.pdbx_strand_id
1 'polypeptide(L)'
;MSEYILPNRHLRDLNLILFGESQCEPSHKYGPESRSYVLIHFVVSGCGTFIREGETHTVKAGEAFIVVPDEIITYCADQNDPWHYMWIAFDGALSDRFRSLPHVLKYSTNWAEEILSLDRESSMLAYNAASKLFLMYSEWFEGNTVKRDYVKSVKDYINAKYTQHLTVEGIAEQMSLDRRYLSRIFKQKTGKSIQEYLIFVRLEKAKALLKNGYHIAEAAQMCGYDDTCNFSKMFKKHTGVSPGCWKNRAVG
;
A
#
# COMPACT_ATOMS: atom_id res chain seq x y z
N MET A 1 15.90 3.48 -29.46
CA MET A 1 14.95 3.90 -28.40
C MET A 1 13.58 3.36 -28.73
N SER A 2 12.98 2.61 -27.80
CA SER A 2 11.59 2.16 -27.89
C SER A 2 10.85 2.65 -26.65
N GLU A 3 9.68 3.29 -26.85
CA GLU A 3 8.87 3.83 -25.76
C GLU A 3 7.40 3.42 -25.98
N TYR A 4 6.73 3.03 -24.90
CA TYR A 4 5.34 2.63 -24.89
C TYR A 4 4.57 3.48 -23.89
N ILE A 5 3.62 4.26 -24.41
CA ILE A 5 2.70 5.06 -23.60
C ILE A 5 1.46 4.20 -23.35
N LEU A 6 1.12 4.04 -22.07
CA LEU A 6 -0.04 3.25 -21.65
C LEU A 6 -1.31 4.11 -21.61
N PRO A 7 -2.48 3.50 -21.93
CA PRO A 7 -3.74 4.14 -21.65
C PRO A 7 -3.88 4.42 -20.15
N ASN A 8 -4.13 5.67 -19.78
CA ASN A 8 -4.32 6.02 -18.38
C ASN A 8 -5.55 5.30 -17.81
N ARG A 9 -5.35 4.47 -16.79
CA ARG A 9 -6.39 3.72 -16.10
C ARG A 9 -6.85 4.39 -14.81
N HIS A 10 -6.27 5.58 -14.49
CA HIS A 10 -6.58 6.34 -13.28
C HIS A 10 -6.46 5.52 -12.00
N LEU A 11 -5.47 4.62 -11.93
CA LEU A 11 -5.18 3.86 -10.74
C LEU A 11 -4.69 4.82 -9.65
N ARG A 12 -5.36 4.79 -8.50
CA ARG A 12 -5.19 5.81 -7.46
C ARG A 12 -3.81 5.75 -6.79
N ASP A 13 -3.35 4.55 -6.47
CA ASP A 13 -2.17 4.37 -5.62
C ASP A 13 -0.87 4.41 -6.44
N LEU A 14 -0.78 3.60 -7.48
CA LEU A 14 0.31 3.59 -8.45
C LEU A 14 -0.28 3.37 -9.85
N ASN A 15 -0.01 4.28 -10.77
CA ASN A 15 -0.52 4.29 -12.12
C ASN A 15 0.64 4.42 -13.11
N LEU A 16 0.97 3.34 -13.80
CA LEU A 16 2.05 3.33 -14.78
C LEU A 16 1.62 4.13 -16.02
N ILE A 17 2.46 5.08 -16.44
CA ILE A 17 2.21 6.00 -17.54
C ILE A 17 2.88 5.50 -18.81
N LEU A 18 4.17 5.20 -18.72
CA LEU A 18 4.96 4.74 -19.86
C LEU A 18 6.16 3.90 -19.40
N PHE A 19 6.71 3.14 -20.30
CA PHE A 19 7.95 2.41 -20.13
C PHE A 19 8.71 2.27 -21.45
N GLY A 20 10.00 1.99 -21.39
CA GLY A 20 10.78 1.85 -22.58
C GLY A 20 12.24 1.45 -22.34
N GLU A 21 13.00 1.45 -23.40
CA GLU A 21 14.43 1.16 -23.38
C GLU A 21 15.21 1.96 -24.42
N SER A 22 16.47 2.20 -24.16
CA SER A 22 17.37 2.83 -25.12
C SER A 22 18.80 2.34 -24.93
N GLN A 23 19.42 1.92 -26.03
CA GLN A 23 20.86 1.88 -26.14
C GLN A 23 21.32 3.30 -26.53
N CYS A 24 22.05 3.94 -25.63
CA CYS A 24 22.51 5.31 -25.89
C CYS A 24 23.77 5.38 -26.76
N GLU A 25 23.87 6.44 -27.52
CA GLU A 25 25.13 6.82 -28.19
C GLU A 25 26.11 7.38 -27.15
N PRO A 26 27.43 7.33 -27.45
CA PRO A 26 28.45 7.96 -26.62
C PRO A 26 28.12 9.42 -26.31
N SER A 27 28.24 9.82 -25.05
CA SER A 27 27.95 11.16 -24.56
C SER A 27 26.54 11.67 -24.81
N HIS A 28 25.59 10.78 -25.13
CA HIS A 28 24.20 11.15 -25.24
C HIS A 28 23.69 11.79 -23.95
N LYS A 29 23.24 13.04 -24.04
CA LYS A 29 22.86 13.87 -22.90
C LYS A 29 21.37 14.18 -22.93
N TYR A 30 20.73 14.10 -21.79
CA TYR A 30 19.36 14.50 -21.56
C TYR A 30 19.25 15.51 -20.42
N GLY A 31 18.43 16.55 -20.61
CA GLY A 31 18.26 17.62 -19.63
C GLY A 31 19.20 18.83 -19.86
N PRO A 32 19.13 19.91 -19.04
CA PRO A 32 18.32 19.96 -17.81
C PRO A 32 16.79 19.97 -18.07
N GLU A 33 16.05 19.15 -17.36
CA GLU A 33 14.59 19.06 -17.47
C GLU A 33 13.97 18.58 -16.16
N SER A 34 12.66 18.85 -15.97
CA SER A 34 11.88 18.31 -14.86
C SER A 34 10.71 17.50 -15.39
N ARG A 35 10.18 16.60 -14.56
CA ARG A 35 9.02 15.77 -14.87
C ARG A 35 7.90 16.01 -13.85
N SER A 36 6.66 15.70 -14.20
CA SER A 36 5.51 15.73 -13.30
C SER A 36 5.19 14.36 -12.70
N TYR A 37 6.03 13.35 -12.95
CA TYR A 37 5.86 11.97 -12.53
C TYR A 37 7.19 11.38 -12.06
N VAL A 38 7.14 10.26 -11.36
CA VAL A 38 8.35 9.50 -11.01
C VAL A 38 8.81 8.72 -12.24
N LEU A 39 10.11 8.79 -12.52
CA LEU A 39 10.75 8.06 -13.61
C LEU A 39 11.96 7.32 -13.04
N ILE A 40 12.02 6.01 -13.24
CA ILE A 40 13.12 5.17 -12.79
C ILE A 40 13.83 4.61 -14.01
N HIS A 41 15.13 4.83 -14.08
CA HIS A 41 16.00 4.22 -15.09
C HIS A 41 16.81 3.08 -14.47
N PHE A 42 16.74 1.91 -15.08
CA PHE A 42 17.50 0.71 -14.71
C PHE A 42 18.65 0.53 -15.70
N VAL A 43 19.88 0.69 -15.27
CA VAL A 43 21.04 0.54 -16.14
C VAL A 43 21.37 -0.94 -16.29
N VAL A 44 21.21 -1.45 -17.51
CA VAL A 44 21.41 -2.87 -17.87
C VAL A 44 22.86 -3.16 -18.20
N SER A 45 23.50 -2.27 -18.96
CA SER A 45 24.93 -2.36 -19.30
C SER A 45 25.53 -0.96 -19.46
N GLY A 46 26.83 -0.85 -19.43
CA GLY A 46 27.54 0.42 -19.53
C GLY A 46 27.39 1.30 -18.29
N CYS A 47 27.71 2.58 -18.45
CA CYS A 47 27.65 3.56 -17.37
C CYS A 47 27.36 4.97 -17.89
N GLY A 48 27.16 5.89 -16.93
CA GLY A 48 26.95 7.30 -17.22
C GLY A 48 26.89 8.13 -15.95
N THR A 49 26.55 9.39 -16.09
CA THR A 49 26.40 10.35 -14.98
C THR A 49 24.95 10.81 -14.85
N PHE A 50 24.48 10.91 -13.59
CA PHE A 50 23.20 11.47 -13.22
C PHE A 50 23.42 12.65 -12.28
N ILE A 51 22.88 13.81 -12.64
CA ILE A 51 23.02 15.06 -11.88
C ILE A 51 21.65 15.45 -11.37
N ARG A 52 21.55 15.58 -10.04
CA ARG A 52 20.34 15.97 -9.32
C ARG A 52 20.73 16.88 -8.15
N GLU A 53 20.02 18.00 -7.97
CA GLU A 53 20.27 18.97 -6.88
C GLU A 53 21.72 19.46 -6.79
N GLY A 54 22.44 19.51 -7.93
CA GLY A 54 23.84 19.91 -8.01
C GLY A 54 24.85 18.80 -7.66
N GLU A 55 24.38 17.63 -7.23
CA GLU A 55 25.22 16.44 -7.00
C GLU A 55 25.33 15.60 -8.26
N THR A 56 26.55 15.12 -8.52
CA THR A 56 26.85 14.24 -9.67
C THR A 56 27.08 12.82 -9.17
N HIS A 57 26.30 11.90 -9.69
CA HIS A 57 26.40 10.47 -9.39
C HIS A 57 26.84 9.70 -10.63
N THR A 58 27.83 8.84 -10.47
CA THR A 58 28.15 7.84 -11.51
C THR A 58 27.21 6.66 -11.32
N VAL A 59 26.54 6.23 -12.37
CA VAL A 59 25.61 5.10 -12.37
C VAL A 59 26.09 4.07 -13.40
N LYS A 60 26.07 2.79 -13.01
CA LYS A 60 26.57 1.67 -13.83
C LYS A 60 25.59 0.50 -13.85
N ALA A 61 25.89 -0.48 -14.67
CA ALA A 61 25.11 -1.71 -14.79
C ALA A 61 24.75 -2.32 -13.42
N GLY A 62 23.48 -2.69 -13.23
CA GLY A 62 22.91 -3.19 -11.97
C GLY A 62 22.49 -2.10 -10.98
N GLU A 63 22.58 -0.83 -11.37
CA GLU A 63 22.12 0.32 -10.59
C GLU A 63 20.98 1.03 -11.30
N ALA A 64 20.08 1.62 -10.52
CA ALA A 64 18.99 2.44 -11.00
C ALA A 64 19.10 3.86 -10.45
N PHE A 65 18.70 4.85 -11.24
CA PHE A 65 18.54 6.23 -10.77
C PHE A 65 17.09 6.68 -10.85
N ILE A 66 16.70 7.48 -9.87
CA ILE A 66 15.31 7.90 -9.67
C ILE A 66 15.19 9.39 -9.93
N VAL A 67 14.28 9.74 -10.84
CA VAL A 67 13.81 11.10 -11.07
C VAL A 67 12.45 11.24 -10.39
N VAL A 68 12.31 12.23 -9.51
CA VAL A 68 11.03 12.51 -8.85
C VAL A 68 10.43 13.82 -9.37
N PRO A 69 9.12 14.02 -9.20
CA PRO A 69 8.45 15.22 -9.72
C PRO A 69 9.09 16.53 -9.26
N ASP A 70 9.08 17.51 -10.15
CA ASP A 70 9.50 18.91 -9.93
C ASP A 70 11.00 19.14 -9.71
N GLU A 71 11.84 18.11 -9.80
CA GLU A 71 13.29 18.25 -9.70
C GLU A 71 13.94 18.41 -11.07
N ILE A 72 14.92 19.34 -11.14
CA ILE A 72 15.71 19.54 -12.36
C ILE A 72 16.83 18.52 -12.37
N ILE A 73 16.85 17.69 -13.41
CA ILE A 73 17.83 16.63 -13.60
C ILE A 73 18.55 16.74 -14.93
N THR A 74 19.75 16.20 -14.96
CA THR A 74 20.50 15.97 -16.19
C THR A 74 21.16 14.60 -16.10
N TYR A 75 21.20 13.86 -17.18
CA TYR A 75 21.99 12.64 -17.25
C TYR A 75 22.67 12.49 -18.59
N CYS A 76 23.82 11.80 -18.58
CA CYS A 76 24.70 11.70 -19.76
C CYS A 76 25.33 10.31 -19.79
N ALA A 77 25.26 9.64 -20.94
CA ALA A 77 25.94 8.39 -21.16
C ALA A 77 27.45 8.61 -21.17
N ASP A 78 28.24 7.62 -20.71
CA ASP A 78 29.69 7.66 -20.81
C ASP A 78 30.14 7.66 -22.26
N GLN A 79 31.29 8.27 -22.52
CA GLN A 79 31.84 8.35 -23.89
C GLN A 79 32.38 7.02 -24.39
N ASN A 80 32.94 6.21 -23.49
CA ASN A 80 33.64 4.98 -23.87
C ASN A 80 32.81 3.73 -23.62
N ASP A 81 31.90 3.80 -22.63
CA ASP A 81 31.02 2.71 -22.22
C ASP A 81 29.58 3.23 -22.02
N PRO A 82 28.95 3.71 -23.12
CA PRO A 82 27.61 4.29 -23.04
C PRO A 82 26.57 3.26 -22.59
N TRP A 83 25.71 3.67 -21.65
CA TRP A 83 24.72 2.78 -21.07
C TRP A 83 23.61 2.34 -22.02
N HIS A 84 23.18 1.10 -21.84
CA HIS A 84 21.83 0.64 -22.15
C HIS A 84 20.99 0.71 -20.89
N TYR A 85 19.88 1.43 -20.92
CA TYR A 85 18.95 1.50 -19.81
C TYR A 85 17.51 1.25 -20.24
N MET A 86 16.74 0.76 -19.32
CA MET A 86 15.30 0.64 -19.37
C MET A 86 14.68 1.62 -18.40
N TRP A 87 13.46 2.12 -18.67
CA TRP A 87 12.78 3.02 -17.76
C TRP A 87 11.31 2.69 -17.60
N ILE A 88 10.77 3.09 -16.46
CA ILE A 88 9.37 3.09 -16.14
C ILE A 88 8.98 4.46 -15.58
N ALA A 89 7.82 4.99 -15.99
CA ALA A 89 7.28 6.24 -15.49
C ALA A 89 5.89 6.02 -14.92
N PHE A 90 5.63 6.58 -13.74
CA PHE A 90 4.37 6.39 -13.03
C PHE A 90 4.05 7.57 -12.11
N ASP A 91 2.77 7.70 -11.76
CA ASP A 91 2.24 8.63 -10.77
C ASP A 91 1.36 7.89 -9.74
N GLY A 92 0.61 8.62 -8.95
CA GLY A 92 -0.33 8.09 -7.94
C GLY A 92 0.07 8.43 -6.51
N ALA A 93 -0.84 8.15 -5.58
CA ALA A 93 -0.72 8.57 -4.18
C ALA A 93 0.51 8.01 -3.44
N LEU A 94 1.05 6.87 -3.89
CA LEU A 94 2.24 6.26 -3.30
C LEU A 94 3.55 6.72 -3.96
N SER A 95 3.50 7.45 -5.07
CA SER A 95 4.68 7.89 -5.81
C SER A 95 5.59 8.82 -4.99
N ASP A 96 5.03 9.65 -4.11
CA ASP A 96 5.81 10.54 -3.24
C ASP A 96 6.78 9.81 -2.31
N ARG A 97 6.54 8.55 -1.98
CA ARG A 97 7.46 7.77 -1.15
C ARG A 97 8.83 7.55 -1.81
N PHE A 98 8.88 7.59 -3.15
CA PHE A 98 10.13 7.42 -3.88
C PHE A 98 11.13 8.56 -3.65
N ARG A 99 10.69 9.74 -3.18
CA ARG A 99 11.57 10.83 -2.72
C ARG A 99 12.47 10.43 -1.53
N SER A 100 12.05 9.44 -0.74
CA SER A 100 12.81 8.96 0.42
C SER A 100 13.90 7.95 0.07
N LEU A 101 13.95 7.48 -1.17
CA LEU A 101 14.97 6.56 -1.63
C LEU A 101 16.27 7.29 -2.02
N PRO A 102 17.43 6.61 -1.97
CA PRO A 102 18.67 7.16 -2.51
C PRO A 102 18.51 7.54 -3.98
N HIS A 103 19.22 8.58 -4.43
CA HIS A 103 19.19 9.02 -5.83
C HIS A 103 19.62 7.92 -6.80
N VAL A 104 20.57 7.11 -6.36
CA VAL A 104 21.05 5.90 -7.06
C VAL A 104 21.00 4.73 -6.11
N LEU A 105 20.48 3.61 -6.55
CA LEU A 105 20.36 2.39 -5.75
C LEU A 105 20.67 1.15 -6.59
N LYS A 106 21.08 0.07 -5.93
CA LYS A 106 21.21 -1.24 -6.57
C LYS A 106 19.85 -1.92 -6.61
N TYR A 107 19.55 -2.62 -7.68
CA TYR A 107 18.36 -3.44 -7.78
C TYR A 107 18.74 -4.92 -7.95
N SER A 108 17.93 -5.81 -7.40
CA SER A 108 18.11 -7.27 -7.45
C SER A 108 17.23 -7.92 -8.50
N THR A 109 16.02 -7.40 -8.67
CA THR A 109 15.03 -7.90 -9.63
C THR A 109 14.96 -6.93 -10.82
N ASN A 110 15.04 -7.46 -12.03
CA ASN A 110 14.96 -6.63 -13.24
C ASN A 110 13.51 -6.30 -13.60
N TRP A 111 12.90 -5.43 -12.80
CA TRP A 111 11.50 -5.02 -12.94
C TRP A 111 11.17 -4.41 -14.30
N ALA A 112 12.12 -3.65 -14.87
CA ALA A 112 11.92 -3.05 -16.18
C ALA A 112 11.88 -4.12 -17.29
N GLU A 113 12.74 -5.13 -17.23
CA GLU A 113 12.72 -6.26 -18.16
C GLU A 113 11.43 -7.07 -18.06
N GLU A 114 10.95 -7.30 -16.83
CA GLU A 114 9.65 -7.96 -16.62
C GLU A 114 8.47 -7.16 -17.21
N ILE A 115 8.51 -5.83 -17.14
CA ILE A 115 7.49 -4.96 -17.74
C ILE A 115 7.64 -4.95 -19.26
N LEU A 116 8.85 -4.87 -19.79
CA LEU A 116 9.12 -4.89 -21.23
C LEU A 116 8.73 -6.21 -21.90
N SER A 117 8.76 -7.31 -21.17
CA SER A 117 8.37 -8.65 -21.67
C SER A 117 6.86 -8.87 -21.74
N LEU A 118 6.03 -7.94 -21.23
CA LEU A 118 4.57 -8.07 -21.27
C LEU A 118 4.05 -8.03 -22.69
N ASP A 119 2.99 -8.82 -22.94
CA ASP A 119 2.28 -8.81 -24.22
C ASP A 119 1.62 -7.44 -24.46
N ARG A 120 2.10 -6.76 -25.48
CA ARG A 120 1.71 -5.39 -25.85
C ARG A 120 0.35 -5.29 -26.52
N GLU A 121 -0.10 -6.37 -27.13
CA GLU A 121 -1.43 -6.47 -27.76
C GLU A 121 -2.52 -6.78 -26.75
N SER A 122 -2.15 -7.12 -25.52
CA SER A 122 -3.10 -7.45 -24.47
C SER A 122 -3.90 -6.23 -24.03
N SER A 123 -5.23 -6.34 -24.02
CA SER A 123 -6.13 -5.34 -23.44
C SER A 123 -5.88 -5.10 -21.94
N MET A 124 -5.18 -6.02 -21.27
CA MET A 124 -4.81 -5.99 -19.86
C MET A 124 -3.40 -5.45 -19.61
N LEU A 125 -2.67 -5.01 -20.65
CA LEU A 125 -1.28 -4.57 -20.53
C LEU A 125 -1.07 -3.57 -19.39
N ALA A 126 -1.90 -2.52 -19.30
CA ALA A 126 -1.76 -1.49 -18.27
C ALA A 126 -1.93 -2.06 -16.84
N TYR A 127 -2.83 -3.01 -16.65
CA TYR A 127 -3.04 -3.66 -15.34
C TYR A 127 -1.91 -4.63 -15.01
N ASN A 128 -1.43 -5.38 -15.99
CA ASN A 128 -0.29 -6.29 -15.82
C ASN A 128 0.98 -5.50 -15.47
N ALA A 129 1.24 -4.40 -16.16
CA ALA A 129 2.36 -3.51 -15.87
C ALA A 129 2.24 -2.85 -14.50
N ALA A 130 1.04 -2.39 -14.12
CA ALA A 130 0.78 -1.85 -12.78
C ALA A 130 1.00 -2.92 -11.69
N SER A 131 0.63 -4.18 -11.92
CA SER A 131 0.89 -5.26 -10.95
C SER A 131 2.39 -5.45 -10.68
N LYS A 132 3.23 -5.36 -11.71
CA LYS A 132 4.69 -5.41 -11.57
C LYS A 132 5.24 -4.20 -10.81
N LEU A 133 4.70 -3.01 -11.07
CA LEU A 133 5.05 -1.80 -10.33
C LEU A 133 4.71 -1.92 -8.83
N PHE A 134 3.55 -2.52 -8.47
CA PHE A 134 3.20 -2.80 -7.07
C PHE A 134 4.14 -3.81 -6.41
N LEU A 135 4.57 -4.85 -7.13
CA LEU A 135 5.55 -5.81 -6.62
C LEU A 135 6.91 -5.14 -6.37
N MET A 136 7.39 -4.31 -7.30
CA MET A 136 8.60 -3.51 -7.12
C MET A 136 8.48 -2.57 -5.91
N TYR A 137 7.36 -1.86 -5.79
CA TYR A 137 7.08 -1.01 -4.63
C TYR A 137 7.15 -1.79 -3.32
N SER A 138 6.54 -2.97 -3.27
CA SER A 138 6.58 -3.85 -2.09
C SER A 138 8.01 -4.28 -1.77
N GLU A 139 8.80 -4.67 -2.76
CA GLU A 139 10.21 -5.05 -2.56
C GLU A 139 11.03 -3.88 -1.98
N TRP A 140 10.90 -2.68 -2.54
CA TRP A 140 11.73 -1.55 -2.17
C TRP A 140 11.33 -0.89 -0.86
N PHE A 141 10.05 -0.87 -0.52
CA PHE A 141 9.55 -0.22 0.70
C PHE A 141 9.13 -1.18 1.81
N GLU A 142 8.85 -2.44 1.49
CA GLU A 142 8.32 -3.42 2.44
C GLU A 142 9.25 -4.64 2.62
N GLY A 143 10.16 -4.90 1.68
CA GLY A 143 11.05 -6.06 1.65
C GLY A 143 12.06 -6.17 2.78
N ASN A 144 12.26 -5.14 3.60
CA ASN A 144 13.21 -5.18 4.71
C ASN A 144 12.67 -4.82 6.09
N THR A 145 11.46 -4.30 6.24
CA THR A 145 10.83 -4.09 7.56
C THR A 145 9.35 -3.73 7.46
N VAL A 146 8.49 -4.58 7.04
CA VAL A 146 7.14 -4.50 7.58
C VAL A 146 7.20 -5.17 8.95
N LYS A 147 7.53 -4.44 9.99
CA LYS A 147 6.92 -4.73 11.29
C LYS A 147 5.43 -4.72 11.00
N ARG A 148 4.88 -5.93 10.73
CA ARG A 148 3.43 -6.08 10.56
C ARG A 148 2.79 -5.31 11.70
N ASP A 149 2.02 -4.27 11.40
CA ASP A 149 1.25 -3.62 12.45
C ASP A 149 0.12 -4.58 12.86
N TYR A 150 0.50 -5.55 13.68
CA TYR A 150 -0.41 -6.56 14.18
C TYR A 150 -1.65 -5.93 14.83
N VAL A 151 -1.54 -4.74 15.40
CA VAL A 151 -2.67 -4.04 15.99
C VAL A 151 -3.64 -3.59 14.91
N LYS A 152 -3.14 -3.04 13.79
CA LYS A 152 -3.97 -2.73 12.63
C LYS A 152 -4.60 -4.00 12.06
N SER A 153 -3.81 -5.05 11.83
CA SER A 153 -4.31 -6.33 11.29
C SER A 153 -5.41 -6.94 12.16
N VAL A 154 -5.28 -6.90 13.50
CA VAL A 154 -6.33 -7.35 14.44
C VAL A 154 -7.58 -6.51 14.33
N LYS A 155 -7.46 -5.17 14.24
CA LYS A 155 -8.61 -4.28 14.06
C LYS A 155 -9.34 -4.57 12.76
N ASP A 156 -8.61 -4.72 11.66
CA ASP A 156 -9.17 -5.02 10.34
C ASP A 156 -9.88 -6.38 10.34
N TYR A 157 -9.25 -7.41 10.95
CA TYR A 157 -9.83 -8.73 11.10
C TYR A 157 -11.13 -8.70 11.92
N ILE A 158 -11.14 -8.02 13.05
CA ILE A 158 -12.34 -7.86 13.88
C ILE A 158 -13.42 -7.12 13.10
N ASN A 159 -13.11 -6.02 12.42
CA ASN A 159 -14.07 -5.26 11.63
C ASN A 159 -14.68 -6.08 10.48
N ALA A 160 -13.93 -7.00 9.89
CA ALA A 160 -14.40 -7.89 8.83
C ALA A 160 -15.24 -9.07 9.35
N LYS A 161 -14.99 -9.53 10.60
CA LYS A 161 -15.52 -10.81 11.11
C LYS A 161 -16.29 -10.69 12.44
N TYR A 162 -16.64 -9.47 12.89
CA TYR A 162 -17.25 -9.22 14.20
C TYR A 162 -18.57 -9.97 14.43
N THR A 163 -19.29 -10.33 13.39
CA THR A 163 -20.54 -11.11 13.47
C THR A 163 -20.32 -12.57 13.83
N GLN A 164 -19.10 -13.08 13.64
CA GLN A 164 -18.74 -14.47 13.89
C GLN A 164 -18.28 -14.67 15.34
N HIS A 165 -18.26 -15.94 15.78
CA HIS A 165 -17.68 -16.29 17.07
C HIS A 165 -16.15 -16.15 17.02
N LEU A 166 -15.64 -15.02 17.54
CA LEU A 166 -14.20 -14.73 17.62
C LEU A 166 -13.68 -14.93 19.03
N THR A 167 -12.59 -15.69 19.12
CA THR A 167 -11.81 -15.85 20.34
C THR A 167 -10.44 -15.17 20.19
N VAL A 168 -9.86 -14.76 21.32
CA VAL A 168 -8.50 -14.14 21.28
C VAL A 168 -7.46 -15.14 20.80
N GLU A 169 -7.65 -16.40 21.11
CA GLU A 169 -6.83 -17.53 20.63
C GLU A 169 -6.89 -17.62 19.11
N GLY A 170 -8.08 -17.72 18.53
CA GLY A 170 -8.27 -17.84 17.08
C GLY A 170 -7.74 -16.62 16.32
N ILE A 171 -7.85 -15.41 16.90
CA ILE A 171 -7.25 -14.21 16.31
C ILE A 171 -5.71 -14.30 16.35
N ALA A 172 -5.13 -14.79 17.44
CA ALA A 172 -3.69 -14.94 17.57
C ALA A 172 -3.13 -16.00 16.60
N GLU A 173 -3.82 -17.13 16.43
CA GLU A 173 -3.50 -18.16 15.44
C GLU A 173 -3.54 -17.59 14.01
N GLN A 174 -4.58 -16.83 13.68
CA GLN A 174 -4.71 -16.17 12.37
C GLN A 174 -3.56 -15.20 12.09
N MET A 175 -3.00 -14.57 13.12
CA MET A 175 -1.86 -13.64 13.01
C MET A 175 -0.50 -14.38 13.11
N SER A 176 -0.50 -15.71 13.33
CA SER A 176 0.71 -16.53 13.59
C SER A 176 1.52 -16.00 14.79
N LEU A 177 0.83 -15.61 15.86
CA LEU A 177 1.42 -15.06 17.08
C LEU A 177 0.98 -15.79 18.33
N ASP A 178 1.84 -15.74 19.36
CA ASP A 178 1.44 -16.13 20.71
C ASP A 178 0.33 -15.20 21.25
N ARG A 179 -0.70 -15.78 21.86
CA ARG A 179 -1.85 -15.06 22.42
C ARG A 179 -1.47 -14.00 23.44
N ARG A 180 -0.53 -14.29 24.33
CA ARG A 180 -0.11 -13.36 25.39
C ARG A 180 0.63 -12.17 24.80
N TYR A 181 1.50 -12.44 23.83
CA TYR A 181 2.22 -11.42 23.09
C TYR A 181 1.24 -10.49 22.36
N LEU A 182 0.31 -11.05 21.58
CA LEU A 182 -0.68 -10.26 20.84
C LEU A 182 -1.55 -9.41 21.77
N SER A 183 -2.06 -10.01 22.86
CA SER A 183 -2.88 -9.30 23.85
C SER A 183 -2.14 -8.13 24.49
N ARG A 184 -0.86 -8.32 24.80
CA ARG A 184 -0.01 -7.28 25.39
C ARG A 184 0.19 -6.10 24.44
N ILE A 185 0.63 -6.35 23.20
CA ILE A 185 0.89 -5.28 22.23
C ILE A 185 -0.39 -4.54 21.85
N PHE A 186 -1.51 -5.27 21.70
CA PHE A 186 -2.79 -4.68 21.38
C PHE A 186 -3.26 -3.74 22.51
N LYS A 187 -3.24 -4.19 23.77
CA LYS A 187 -3.62 -3.38 24.93
C LYS A 187 -2.70 -2.17 25.11
N GLN A 188 -1.40 -2.35 24.91
CA GLN A 188 -0.41 -1.25 25.02
C GLN A 188 -0.67 -0.14 23.98
N LYS A 189 -1.01 -0.51 22.73
CA LYS A 189 -1.25 0.48 21.66
C LYS A 189 -2.67 1.07 21.65
N THR A 190 -3.68 0.33 22.12
CA THR A 190 -5.09 0.75 22.01
C THR A 190 -5.73 1.15 23.33
N GLY A 191 -5.10 0.84 24.46
CA GLY A 191 -5.68 0.98 25.81
C GLY A 191 -6.76 -0.05 26.13
N LYS A 192 -7.18 -0.90 25.17
CA LYS A 192 -8.25 -1.89 25.30
C LYS A 192 -7.70 -3.29 25.05
N SER A 193 -8.29 -4.30 25.73
CA SER A 193 -8.08 -5.69 25.32
C SER A 193 -8.74 -5.95 23.96
N ILE A 194 -8.31 -7.02 23.28
CA ILE A 194 -8.91 -7.45 22.01
C ILE A 194 -10.39 -7.75 22.17
N GLN A 195 -10.78 -8.35 23.29
CA GLN A 195 -12.18 -8.66 23.58
C GLN A 195 -13.02 -7.40 23.84
N GLU A 196 -12.49 -6.41 24.57
CA GLU A 196 -13.16 -5.11 24.74
C GLU A 196 -13.31 -4.36 23.42
N TYR A 197 -12.34 -4.48 22.53
CA TYR A 197 -12.42 -3.90 21.20
C TYR A 197 -13.47 -4.59 20.33
N LEU A 198 -13.56 -5.92 20.35
CA LEU A 198 -14.64 -6.67 19.65
C LEU A 198 -16.03 -6.24 20.15
N ILE A 199 -16.21 -6.16 21.47
CA ILE A 199 -17.46 -5.69 22.06
C ILE A 199 -17.77 -4.26 21.60
N PHE A 200 -16.80 -3.37 21.64
CA PHE A 200 -16.95 -1.99 21.16
C PHE A 200 -17.42 -1.95 19.71
N VAL A 201 -16.78 -2.69 18.79
CA VAL A 201 -17.17 -2.73 17.38
C VAL A 201 -18.62 -3.23 17.22
N ARG A 202 -18.97 -4.33 17.89
CA ARG A 202 -20.34 -4.89 17.86
C ARG A 202 -21.39 -3.88 18.33
N LEU A 203 -21.11 -3.17 19.41
CA LEU A 203 -22.03 -2.19 19.95
C LEU A 203 -22.18 -0.95 19.09
N GLU A 204 -21.09 -0.47 18.45
CA GLU A 204 -21.19 0.64 17.49
C GLU A 204 -22.02 0.26 16.26
N LYS A 205 -21.88 -0.97 15.76
CA LYS A 205 -22.72 -1.49 14.67
C LYS A 205 -24.18 -1.63 15.11
N ALA A 206 -24.43 -2.13 16.33
CA ALA A 206 -25.77 -2.25 16.89
C ALA A 206 -26.47 -0.88 17.05
N LYS A 207 -25.75 0.15 17.48
CA LYS A 207 -26.27 1.52 17.56
C LYS A 207 -26.78 2.02 16.21
N ALA A 208 -26.00 1.76 15.14
CA ALA A 208 -26.38 2.15 13.79
C ALA A 208 -27.63 1.38 13.31
N LEU A 209 -27.72 0.07 13.57
CA LEU A 209 -28.88 -0.74 13.22
C LEU A 209 -30.14 -0.27 13.96
N LEU A 210 -30.05 -0.04 15.27
CA LEU A 210 -31.17 0.46 16.08
C LEU A 210 -31.65 1.84 15.61
N LYS A 211 -30.72 2.72 15.22
CA LYS A 211 -31.06 4.04 14.64
C LYS A 211 -31.80 3.91 13.31
N ASN A 212 -31.45 2.89 12.50
CA ASN A 212 -32.11 2.58 11.23
C ASN A 212 -33.43 1.78 11.40
N GLY A 213 -33.95 1.66 12.63
CA GLY A 213 -35.27 1.09 12.88
C GLY A 213 -35.30 -0.42 13.16
N TYR A 214 -34.18 -1.16 13.05
CA TYR A 214 -34.14 -2.60 13.32
C TYR A 214 -34.65 -2.94 14.73
N HIS A 215 -35.26 -4.12 14.87
CA HIS A 215 -35.65 -4.62 16.19
C HIS A 215 -34.44 -5.02 17.03
N ILE A 216 -34.57 -4.97 18.35
CA ILE A 216 -33.45 -5.23 19.28
C ILE A 216 -32.89 -6.64 19.09
N ALA A 217 -33.74 -7.64 18.86
CA ALA A 217 -33.32 -9.01 18.62
C ALA A 217 -32.56 -9.15 17.30
N GLU A 218 -33.03 -8.50 16.23
CA GLU A 218 -32.36 -8.48 14.92
C GLU A 218 -30.99 -7.81 15.02
N ALA A 219 -30.93 -6.63 15.65
CA ALA A 219 -29.66 -5.92 15.83
C ALA A 219 -28.66 -6.73 16.67
N ALA A 220 -29.09 -7.45 17.68
CA ALA A 220 -28.27 -8.36 18.48
C ALA A 220 -27.68 -9.48 17.59
N GLN A 221 -28.53 -10.19 16.86
CA GLN A 221 -28.14 -11.30 15.98
C GLN A 221 -27.17 -10.83 14.88
N MET A 222 -27.49 -9.72 14.20
CA MET A 222 -26.64 -9.13 13.15
C MET A 222 -25.28 -8.65 13.69
N CYS A 223 -25.16 -8.41 14.99
CA CYS A 223 -23.91 -8.03 15.64
C CYS A 223 -23.18 -9.22 16.30
N GLY A 224 -23.61 -10.46 16.07
CA GLY A 224 -22.95 -11.67 16.56
C GLY A 224 -23.24 -11.98 18.04
N TYR A 225 -24.44 -11.63 18.52
CA TYR A 225 -24.94 -12.05 19.82
C TYR A 225 -26.06 -13.09 19.63
N ASP A 226 -25.82 -14.31 20.12
CA ASP A 226 -26.80 -15.40 20.08
C ASP A 226 -27.93 -15.21 21.10
N ASP A 227 -27.64 -14.44 22.17
CA ASP A 227 -28.60 -14.16 23.25
C ASP A 227 -28.87 -12.65 23.38
N THR A 228 -30.11 -12.24 23.14
CA THR A 228 -30.58 -10.85 23.24
C THR A 228 -30.50 -10.31 24.68
N CYS A 229 -30.62 -11.18 25.70
CA CYS A 229 -30.49 -10.75 27.10
C CYS A 229 -29.05 -10.36 27.42
N ASN A 230 -28.09 -11.19 26.96
CA ASN A 230 -26.67 -10.89 27.09
C ASN A 230 -26.30 -9.62 26.32
N PHE A 231 -26.78 -9.48 25.07
CA PHE A 231 -26.64 -8.25 24.30
C PHE A 231 -27.14 -7.02 25.08
N SER A 232 -28.36 -7.07 25.62
CA SER A 232 -28.96 -5.93 26.32
C SER A 232 -28.17 -5.54 27.57
N LYS A 233 -27.64 -6.52 28.32
CA LYS A 233 -26.75 -6.28 29.46
C LYS A 233 -25.46 -5.60 29.05
N MET A 234 -24.79 -6.13 27.99
CA MET A 234 -23.55 -5.57 27.47
C MET A 234 -23.76 -4.17 26.90
N PHE A 235 -24.83 -3.97 26.15
CA PHE A 235 -25.18 -2.65 25.59
C PHE A 235 -25.38 -1.62 26.72
N LYS A 236 -26.20 -1.92 27.75
CA LYS A 236 -26.41 -1.03 28.91
C LYS A 236 -25.12 -0.77 29.68
N LYS A 237 -24.29 -1.79 29.88
CA LYS A 237 -22.98 -1.66 30.57
C LYS A 237 -22.04 -0.67 29.87
N HIS A 238 -22.01 -0.66 28.53
CA HIS A 238 -21.08 0.15 27.77
C HIS A 238 -21.65 1.50 27.30
N THR A 239 -22.97 1.66 27.22
CA THR A 239 -23.61 2.91 26.75
C THR A 239 -24.34 3.67 27.87
N GLY A 240 -24.50 3.06 29.04
CA GLY A 240 -25.23 3.61 30.17
C GLY A 240 -26.75 3.46 30.07
N VAL A 241 -27.32 3.11 28.90
CA VAL A 241 -28.74 2.98 28.65
C VAL A 241 -29.09 1.66 27.96
N SER A 242 -30.34 1.19 28.13
CA SER A 242 -30.78 -0.02 27.42
C SER A 242 -30.90 0.21 25.90
N PRO A 243 -30.84 -0.88 25.09
CA PRO A 243 -31.03 -0.76 23.63
C PRO A 243 -32.37 -0.11 23.26
N GLY A 244 -33.45 -0.40 24.01
CA GLY A 244 -34.76 0.21 23.80
C GLY A 244 -34.78 1.71 24.06
N CYS A 245 -34.18 2.15 25.19
CA CYS A 245 -34.04 3.57 25.48
C CYS A 245 -33.17 4.29 24.46
N TRP A 246 -32.11 3.63 23.98
CA TRP A 246 -31.27 4.17 22.93
C TRP A 246 -32.04 4.38 21.62
N LYS A 247 -32.78 3.34 21.18
CA LYS A 247 -33.58 3.39 19.96
C LYS A 247 -34.58 4.54 20.00
N ASN A 248 -35.34 4.68 21.11
CA ASN A 248 -36.36 5.72 21.25
C ASN A 248 -35.75 7.14 21.21
N ARG A 249 -34.52 7.34 21.72
CA ARG A 249 -33.82 8.63 21.67
C ARG A 249 -33.23 8.96 20.31
N ALA A 250 -32.94 7.94 19.49
CA ALA A 250 -32.26 8.12 18.20
C ALA A 250 -33.24 8.27 17.03
N VAL A 251 -34.52 7.90 17.23
CA VAL A 251 -35.59 7.92 16.21
C VAL A 251 -36.59 9.05 16.48
N GLY A 252 -36.64 9.67 17.67
CA GLY A 252 -37.38 10.88 18.00
C GLY A 252 -36.51 12.13 17.89
#